data_33aa4a138429304d699aec16e00ca372
#
_entry.id   33aa4a138429304d699aec16e00ca372
#
_cell.length_a   1.000
_cell.length_b   1.000
_cell.length_c   1.000
_cell.angle_alpha   90.00
_cell.angle_beta   90.00
_cell.angle_gamma   90.00
#
_symmetry.space_group_name_H-M   'P 1'
#
loop_
_entity.id
_entity.type
_entity.pdbx_description
1 polymer ?
#
loop_
_entity_poly.entity_id
_entity_poly.type
_entity_poly.pdbx_seq_one_letter_code
_entity_poly.pdbx_strand_id
1 'polypeptide(L)'
;SLAEYGQWPWPRTVLAALIDKLAAKGAAVIAFDVVFAERDGSSIATVARGLPPGDKTRQLQQLAASFPDNDKVFAEAIARSPIVTGFGFVLLPPGSRHAVVMASRTTVAKRMPRRFQT
;
A
#
# COMPACT_ATOMS: atom_id res chain seq x y z
N SER A 1 8.23 18.58 2.70
CA SER A 1 8.41 19.18 1.36
C SER A 1 9.00 18.16 0.40
N LEU A 2 8.91 18.42 -0.92
CA LEU A 2 9.52 17.53 -1.94
C LEU A 2 11.04 17.38 -1.76
N ALA A 3 11.70 18.37 -1.17
CA ALA A 3 13.12 18.28 -0.84
C ALA A 3 13.44 17.27 0.27
N GLU A 4 12.49 16.98 1.13
CA GLU A 4 12.63 16.05 2.26
C GLU A 4 12.18 14.63 1.92
N TYR A 5 11.05 14.49 1.22
CA TYR A 5 10.44 13.19 0.92
C TYR A 5 10.71 12.69 -0.50
N GLY A 6 11.34 13.49 -1.34
CA GLY A 6 11.61 13.17 -2.74
C GLY A 6 10.37 13.25 -3.64
N GLN A 7 10.56 12.77 -4.87
CA GLN A 7 9.50 12.73 -5.86
C GLN A 7 8.57 11.53 -5.64
N TRP A 8 7.32 11.67 -6.08
CA TRP A 8 6.39 10.56 -6.14
C TRP A 8 6.87 9.46 -7.13
N PRO A 9 6.69 8.17 -6.86
CA PRO A 9 5.93 7.59 -5.75
C PRO A 9 6.75 7.50 -4.43
N TRP A 10 6.13 7.91 -3.32
CA TRP A 10 6.74 7.78 -2.00
C TRP A 10 6.71 6.35 -1.48
N PRO A 11 7.68 5.95 -0.65
CA PRO A 11 7.65 4.67 0.04
C PRO A 11 6.34 4.47 0.82
N ARG A 12 5.83 3.26 0.83
CA ARG A 12 4.58 2.91 1.56
C ARG A 12 4.67 3.23 3.06
N THR A 13 5.85 3.17 3.63
CA THR A 13 6.09 3.55 5.03
C THR A 13 5.85 5.03 5.30
N VAL A 14 6.17 5.91 4.35
CA VAL A 14 5.87 7.34 4.43
C VAL A 14 4.36 7.59 4.39
N LEU A 15 3.66 6.87 3.51
CA LEU A 15 2.20 6.94 3.42
C LEU A 15 1.53 6.38 4.68
N ALA A 16 2.06 5.31 5.26
CA ALA A 16 1.58 4.77 6.53
C ALA A 16 1.71 5.80 7.66
N ALA A 17 2.87 6.45 7.77
CA ALA A 17 3.10 7.50 8.75
C ALA A 17 2.18 8.73 8.55
N LEU A 18 1.86 9.07 7.30
CA LEU A 18 0.90 10.12 6.98
C LEU A 18 -0.51 9.75 7.47
N ILE A 19 -0.95 8.52 7.20
CA ILE A 19 -2.24 8.00 7.70
C ILE A 19 -2.32 8.12 9.21
N ASP A 20 -1.30 7.64 9.92
CA ASP A 20 -1.27 7.67 11.38
C ASP A 20 -1.33 9.09 11.93
N LYS A 21 -0.62 10.03 11.32
CA LYS A 21 -0.66 11.45 11.69
C LYS A 21 -2.04 12.08 11.46
N LEU A 22 -2.68 11.79 10.33
CA LEU A 22 -4.01 12.30 10.02
C LEU A 22 -5.07 11.71 10.97
N ALA A 23 -5.00 10.42 11.22
CA ALA A 23 -5.88 9.75 12.18
C ALA A 23 -5.72 10.30 13.59
N ALA A 24 -4.49 10.52 14.05
CA ALA A 24 -4.19 11.11 15.36
C ALA A 24 -4.71 12.55 15.49
N LYS A 25 -4.82 13.29 14.37
CA LYS A 25 -5.42 14.63 14.34
C LYS A 25 -6.95 14.62 14.23
N GLY A 26 -7.58 13.45 14.28
CA GLY A 26 -9.03 13.31 14.29
C GLY A 26 -9.67 13.32 12.90
N ALA A 27 -8.94 12.97 11.84
CA ALA A 27 -9.54 12.83 10.52
C ALA A 27 -10.66 11.78 10.56
N ALA A 28 -11.86 12.17 10.16
CA ALA A 28 -13.02 11.29 10.14
C ALA A 28 -12.93 10.26 9.01
N VAL A 29 -12.38 10.65 7.87
CA VAL A 29 -12.11 9.80 6.69
C VAL A 29 -10.86 10.32 6.00
N ILE A 30 -10.04 9.41 5.51
CA ILE A 30 -8.88 9.72 4.66
C ILE A 30 -9.11 9.03 3.31
N ALA A 31 -9.18 9.79 2.22
CA ALA A 31 -9.36 9.26 0.88
C ALA A 31 -8.06 9.38 0.09
N PHE A 32 -7.66 8.28 -0.56
CA PHE A 32 -6.56 8.28 -1.52
C PHE A 32 -7.12 8.18 -2.95
N ASP A 33 -6.88 9.22 -3.73
CA ASP A 33 -7.17 9.21 -5.18
C ASP A 33 -5.93 8.67 -5.95
N VAL A 34 -5.49 7.50 -5.55
CA VAL A 34 -4.32 6.80 -6.11
C VAL A 34 -4.62 5.31 -6.18
N VAL A 35 -4.25 4.68 -7.30
CA VAL A 35 -4.29 3.23 -7.46
C VAL A 35 -2.92 2.65 -7.10
N PHE A 36 -2.88 1.79 -6.10
CA PHE A 36 -1.68 1.08 -5.65
C PHE A 36 -1.60 -0.29 -6.33
N ALA A 37 -1.35 -0.30 -7.63
CA ALA A 37 -1.37 -1.52 -8.45
C ALA A 37 -0.12 -2.39 -8.24
N GLU A 38 1.01 -1.79 -7.91
CA GLU A 38 2.30 -2.45 -7.81
C GLU A 38 2.83 -2.47 -6.38
N ARG A 39 3.72 -3.42 -6.11
CA ARG A 39 4.45 -3.47 -4.84
C ARG A 39 5.35 -2.27 -4.67
N ASP A 40 5.65 -1.92 -3.41
CA ASP A 40 6.62 -0.88 -3.10
C ASP A 40 8.02 -1.29 -3.56
N GLY A 41 8.51 -0.63 -4.62
CA GLY A 41 9.85 -0.87 -5.17
C GLY A 41 10.99 -0.44 -4.24
N SER A 42 10.72 0.40 -3.24
CA SER A 42 11.70 0.86 -2.24
C SER A 42 11.87 -0.09 -1.06
N SER A 43 11.04 -1.14 -0.95
CA SER A 43 11.18 -2.17 0.07
C SER A 43 12.52 -2.89 -0.06
N ILE A 44 13.24 -3.06 1.06
CA ILE A 44 14.55 -3.74 1.09
C ILE A 44 14.44 -5.14 0.47
N ALA A 45 13.37 -5.87 0.74
CA ALA A 45 13.11 -7.17 0.15
C ALA A 45 12.93 -7.12 -1.38
N THR A 46 12.34 -6.06 -1.92
CA THR A 46 12.17 -5.88 -3.36
C THR A 46 13.49 -5.53 -4.03
N VAL A 47 14.26 -4.64 -3.43
CA VAL A 47 15.60 -4.27 -3.92
C VAL A 47 16.54 -5.49 -3.91
N ALA A 48 16.56 -6.26 -2.83
CA ALA A 48 17.41 -7.45 -2.70
C ALA A 48 17.09 -8.53 -3.74
N ARG A 49 15.82 -8.66 -4.15
CA ARG A 49 15.42 -9.61 -5.20
C ARG A 49 15.88 -9.21 -6.60
N GLY A 50 16.03 -7.91 -6.85
CA GLY A 50 16.51 -7.39 -8.14
C GLY A 50 18.02 -7.48 -8.34
N LEU A 51 18.79 -7.88 -7.32
CA LEU A 51 20.24 -7.97 -7.41
C LEU A 51 20.68 -9.25 -8.16
N PRO A 52 21.82 -9.21 -8.89
CA PRO A 52 22.39 -10.38 -9.54
C PRO A 52 22.62 -11.53 -8.54
N PRO A 53 22.48 -12.79 -8.97
CA PRO A 53 22.70 -13.95 -8.10
C PRO A 53 24.14 -14.03 -7.61
N GLY A 54 24.32 -14.39 -6.31
CA GLY A 54 25.63 -14.51 -5.68
C GLY A 54 25.53 -14.75 -4.17
N ASP A 55 26.64 -15.11 -3.53
CA ASP A 55 26.65 -15.41 -2.09
C ASP A 55 26.29 -14.17 -1.24
N LYS A 56 26.83 -13.01 -1.62
CA LYS A 56 26.50 -11.74 -0.96
C LYS A 56 25.03 -11.37 -1.14
N THR A 57 24.46 -11.63 -2.31
CA THR A 57 23.03 -11.39 -2.57
C THR A 57 22.16 -12.30 -1.72
N ARG A 58 22.54 -13.59 -1.55
CA ARG A 58 21.81 -14.50 -0.65
C ARG A 58 21.83 -14.01 0.80
N GLN A 59 22.97 -13.53 1.29
CA GLN A 59 23.09 -12.95 2.63
C GLN A 59 22.22 -11.70 2.79
N LEU A 60 22.21 -10.81 1.78
CA LEU A 60 21.34 -9.63 1.77
C LEU A 60 19.86 -10.00 1.73
N GLN A 61 19.46 -11.02 0.98
CA GLN A 61 18.09 -11.50 0.93
C GLN A 61 17.64 -12.10 2.28
N GLN A 62 18.51 -12.84 2.96
CA GLN A 62 18.24 -13.35 4.30
C GLN A 62 18.09 -12.20 5.31
N LEU A 63 18.97 -11.22 5.25
CA LEU A 63 18.87 -10.04 6.09
C LEU A 63 17.61 -9.23 5.78
N ALA A 64 17.30 -9.05 4.50
CA ALA A 64 16.09 -8.34 4.04
C ALA A 64 14.79 -8.98 4.54
N ALA A 65 14.78 -10.31 4.75
CA ALA A 65 13.63 -11.02 5.29
C ALA A 65 13.32 -10.64 6.77
N SER A 66 14.29 -10.08 7.50
CA SER A 66 14.10 -9.60 8.87
C SER A 66 13.48 -8.19 8.94
N PHE A 67 13.46 -7.46 7.83
CA PHE A 67 12.83 -6.14 7.77
C PHE A 67 11.33 -6.26 7.42
N PRO A 68 10.48 -5.39 7.98
CA PRO A 68 9.07 -5.39 7.62
C PRO A 68 8.89 -5.03 6.14
N ASP A 69 7.95 -5.72 5.48
CA ASP A 69 7.51 -5.38 4.13
C ASP A 69 6.76 -4.04 4.18
N ASN A 70 7.17 -3.08 3.34
CA ASN A 70 6.57 -1.75 3.30
C ASN A 70 5.07 -1.80 2.95
N ASP A 71 4.66 -2.72 2.06
CA ASP A 71 3.25 -2.89 1.71
C ASP A 71 2.46 -3.43 2.91
N LYS A 72 3.06 -4.30 3.73
CA LYS A 72 2.43 -4.81 4.95
C LYS A 72 2.25 -3.69 5.98
N VAL A 73 3.27 -2.88 6.21
CA VAL A 73 3.18 -1.70 7.10
C VAL A 73 2.07 -0.76 6.66
N PHE A 74 1.96 -0.51 5.36
CA PHE A 74 0.91 0.33 4.78
C PHE A 74 -0.48 -0.30 4.95
N ALA A 75 -0.61 -1.60 4.67
CA ALA A 75 -1.86 -2.33 4.84
C ALA A 75 -2.36 -2.30 6.29
N GLU A 76 -1.46 -2.43 7.26
CA GLU A 76 -1.78 -2.32 8.69
C GLU A 76 -2.24 -0.91 9.07
N ALA A 77 -1.62 0.15 8.51
CA ALA A 77 -2.07 1.53 8.72
C ALA A 77 -3.48 1.76 8.15
N ILE A 78 -3.76 1.24 6.96
CA ILE A 78 -5.10 1.28 6.35
C ILE A 78 -6.11 0.53 7.22
N ALA A 79 -5.77 -0.65 7.72
CA ALA A 79 -6.69 -1.48 8.49
C ALA A 79 -7.15 -0.84 9.81
N ARG A 80 -6.31 -0.02 10.45
CA ARG A 80 -6.63 0.66 11.72
C ARG A 80 -7.25 2.04 11.58
N SER A 81 -7.38 2.55 10.35
CA SER A 81 -7.84 3.93 10.09
C SER A 81 -9.03 3.95 9.13
N PRO A 82 -9.88 5.01 9.14
CA PRO A 82 -11.01 5.15 8.24
C PRO A 82 -10.54 5.59 6.85
N ILE A 83 -10.09 4.64 6.03
CA ILE A 83 -9.49 4.86 4.72
C ILE A 83 -10.45 4.48 3.61
N VAL A 84 -10.48 5.29 2.55
CA VAL A 84 -11.05 4.98 1.23
C VAL A 84 -9.93 5.02 0.21
N THR A 85 -9.75 3.94 -0.53
CA THR A 85 -8.76 3.85 -1.61
C THR A 85 -9.43 3.88 -2.98
N GLY A 86 -8.76 4.49 -3.97
CA GLY A 86 -9.17 4.42 -5.36
C GLY A 86 -8.98 3.01 -5.94
N PHE A 87 -9.79 2.69 -6.94
CA PHE A 87 -9.66 1.46 -7.72
C PHE A 87 -9.95 1.78 -9.19
N GLY A 88 -9.36 1.00 -10.10
CA GLY A 88 -9.59 1.12 -11.53
C GLY A 88 -10.28 -0.12 -12.08
N PHE A 89 -11.18 0.06 -13.04
CA PHE A 89 -11.76 -1.02 -13.84
C PHE A 89 -11.08 -1.06 -15.20
N VAL A 90 -10.74 -2.24 -15.67
CA VAL A 90 -10.35 -2.48 -17.05
C VAL A 90 -11.50 -3.19 -17.75
N LEU A 91 -12.09 -2.53 -18.75
CA LEU A 91 -13.08 -3.18 -19.61
C LEU A 91 -12.33 -4.02 -20.65
N LEU A 92 -12.50 -5.32 -20.55
CA LEU A 92 -11.95 -6.26 -21.54
C LEU A 92 -12.95 -6.47 -22.69
N PRO A 93 -12.46 -6.69 -23.93
CA PRO A 93 -13.32 -7.01 -25.05
C PRO A 93 -14.18 -8.27 -24.79
N PRO A 94 -15.38 -8.38 -25.37
CA PRO A 94 -16.19 -9.58 -25.27
C PRO A 94 -15.39 -10.81 -25.73
N GLY A 95 -15.42 -11.89 -24.94
CA GLY A 95 -14.70 -13.13 -25.23
C GLY A 95 -13.34 -13.28 -24.56
N SER A 96 -12.85 -12.28 -23.84
CA SER A 96 -11.64 -12.40 -23.04
C SER A 96 -11.90 -13.32 -21.83
N ARG A 97 -11.08 -14.37 -21.67
CA ARG A 97 -11.26 -15.36 -20.59
C ARG A 97 -10.73 -14.92 -19.22
N HIS A 98 -10.14 -13.75 -19.12
CA HIS A 98 -9.54 -13.25 -17.88
C HIS A 98 -10.00 -11.81 -17.63
N ALA A 99 -10.87 -11.63 -16.67
CA ALA A 99 -11.10 -10.33 -16.05
C ALA A 99 -9.95 -10.04 -15.10
N VAL A 100 -9.03 -9.15 -15.48
CA VAL A 100 -8.06 -8.62 -14.53
C VAL A 100 -8.78 -7.55 -13.72
N VAL A 101 -9.38 -7.96 -12.64
CA VAL A 101 -9.80 -7.04 -11.58
C VAL A 101 -8.53 -6.69 -10.82
N MET A 102 -7.93 -5.57 -11.13
CA MET A 102 -6.91 -4.96 -10.24
C MET A 102 -7.64 -4.35 -9.04
N ALA A 103 -8.18 -5.21 -8.21
CA ALA A 103 -8.66 -4.81 -6.91
C ALA A 103 -7.42 -4.66 -6.02
N SER A 104 -7.16 -3.44 -5.59
CA SER A 104 -6.43 -3.26 -4.36
C SER A 104 -7.20 -4.03 -3.27
N ARG A 105 -6.67 -5.18 -2.84
CA ARG A 105 -7.27 -6.00 -1.77
C ARG A 105 -7.16 -5.26 -0.45
N THR A 106 -8.01 -4.30 -0.25
CA THR A 106 -8.24 -3.76 1.09
C THR A 106 -9.70 -3.40 1.22
N THR A 107 -10.53 -4.41 1.29
CA THR A 107 -11.90 -4.26 1.79
C THR A 107 -11.80 -4.26 3.31
N VAL A 108 -11.60 -3.11 3.91
CA VAL A 108 -11.89 -2.92 5.32
C VAL A 108 -13.31 -2.40 5.42
N ALA A 109 -14.27 -3.32 5.41
CA ALA A 109 -15.62 -3.02 5.87
C ALA A 109 -15.57 -2.83 7.39
N LYS A 110 -15.20 -1.67 7.87
CA LYS A 110 -15.40 -1.31 9.27
C LYS A 110 -16.86 -0.89 9.41
N ARG A 111 -17.64 -1.70 10.14
CA ARG A 111 -19.02 -1.41 10.54
C ARG A 111 -19.10 0.05 11.02
N MET A 112 -19.88 0.88 10.31
CA MET A 112 -20.24 2.20 10.82
C MET A 112 -20.91 2.07 12.19
N PRO A 113 -20.54 2.88 13.18
CA PRO A 113 -21.28 2.90 14.42
C PRO A 113 -22.72 3.31 14.15
N ARG A 114 -23.69 2.66 14.83
CA ARG A 114 -25.15 2.79 14.65
C ARG A 114 -25.72 4.22 14.86
N ARG A 115 -24.88 5.23 15.02
CA ARG A 115 -25.31 6.62 15.28
C ARG A 115 -25.80 7.40 14.05
N PHE A 116 -25.71 6.82 12.85
CA PHE A 116 -26.19 7.44 11.61
C PHE A 116 -27.30 6.66 10.91
N GLN A 117 -27.99 5.76 11.61
CA GLN A 117 -29.24 5.16 11.14
C GLN A 117 -30.39 5.94 11.76
N THR A 118 -30.78 6.99 11.11
CA THR A 118 -32.11 7.60 11.23
C THR A 118 -32.86 7.35 9.96
#